data_be80533ab9f61c4c5a6a9656fa397279
#
_entry.id   be80533ab9f61c4c5a6a9656fa397279
#
_cell.length_a   1.000
_cell.length_b   1.000
_cell.length_c   1.000
_cell.angle_alpha   90.00
_cell.angle_beta   90.00
_cell.angle_gamma   90.00
#
_symmetry.space_group_name_H-M   'P 1'
#
loop_
_entity.id
_entity.type
_entity.pdbx_description
1 polymer ?
#
loop_
_entity_poly.entity_id
_entity_poly.type
_entity_poly.pdbx_seq_one_letter_code
_entity_poly.pdbx_strand_id
1 'polypeptide(L)'
;MGMHGMLWLGPADGSAKAWTGGPSYTFQRMWVTSDMDKPRWNDVAGTGGTVSTGTYKPNYFMINGLGGFDSMAALGVNTIDGNVGQTALIRVVNPGQFSYSLHFHCNHFDLLTVNGVQQSSPYENLDVVNIPPLGTADLLFYLNQPGDYPMHVHTAQMETANGVYLNGAVTMIKVK
;
A
#
# COMPACT_ATOMS: atom_id res chain seq x y z
N MET A 1 9.77 -4.68 -13.72
CA MET A 1 9.82 -3.64 -14.78
C MET A 1 8.84 -2.48 -14.55
N GLY A 2 7.95 -2.50 -13.56
CA GLY A 2 7.20 -1.33 -13.07
C GLY A 2 6.17 -0.70 -14.02
N MET A 3 5.83 -1.36 -15.12
CA MET A 3 4.80 -0.88 -16.05
C MET A 3 3.40 -1.29 -15.56
N HIS A 4 2.95 -0.67 -14.49
CA HIS A 4 1.64 -0.89 -13.90
C HIS A 4 1.14 0.39 -13.26
N GLY A 5 -0.14 0.45 -12.94
CA GLY A 5 -0.76 1.57 -12.28
C GLY A 5 -2.14 1.19 -11.76
N MET A 6 -2.74 2.11 -11.02
CA MET A 6 -4.09 1.96 -10.50
C MET A 6 -5.05 2.82 -11.33
N LEU A 7 -6.15 2.22 -11.78
CA LEU A 7 -7.32 2.93 -12.27
C LEU A 7 -8.40 2.88 -11.20
N TRP A 8 -8.88 4.04 -10.79
CA TRP A 8 -9.97 4.15 -9.84
C TRP A 8 -11.15 4.90 -10.46
N LEU A 9 -12.35 4.36 -10.25
CA LEU A 9 -13.62 4.97 -10.64
C LEU A 9 -14.36 5.40 -9.36
N GLY A 10 -14.47 6.70 -9.15
CA GLY A 10 -15.15 7.28 -8.00
C GLY A 10 -16.67 7.33 -8.12
N PRO A 11 -17.37 7.78 -7.06
CA PRO A 11 -18.81 8.05 -7.11
C PRO A 11 -19.13 9.06 -8.22
N ALA A 12 -20.21 8.81 -8.98
CA ALA A 12 -20.60 9.65 -10.10
C ALA A 12 -20.99 11.09 -9.69
N ASP A 13 -21.38 11.28 -8.42
CA ASP A 13 -21.73 12.58 -7.84
C ASP A 13 -20.51 13.36 -7.33
N GLY A 14 -19.30 12.81 -7.48
CA GLY A 14 -18.06 13.43 -7.00
C GLY A 14 -17.92 13.50 -5.48
N SER A 15 -18.79 12.83 -4.72
CA SER A 15 -18.73 12.84 -3.26
C SER A 15 -17.49 12.14 -2.72
N ALA A 16 -17.00 12.60 -1.54
CA ALA A 16 -15.92 11.96 -0.80
C ALA A 16 -16.42 10.70 -0.06
N LYS A 17 -16.85 9.70 -0.83
CA LYS A 17 -17.34 8.40 -0.36
C LYS A 17 -16.55 7.28 -1.03
N ALA A 18 -16.43 6.16 -0.35
CA ALA A 18 -15.73 4.99 -0.87
C ALA A 18 -16.34 4.49 -2.19
N TRP A 19 -17.68 4.54 -2.31
CA TRP A 19 -18.52 4.32 -3.50
C TRP A 19 -19.84 5.05 -3.34
N THR A 20 -20.68 5.05 -4.36
CA THR A 20 -22.04 5.64 -4.27
C THR A 20 -22.84 4.98 -3.16
N GLY A 21 -23.21 5.76 -2.12
CA GLY A 21 -23.89 5.27 -0.93
C GLY A 21 -22.97 4.64 0.14
N GLY A 22 -21.68 4.56 -0.11
CA GLY A 22 -20.69 4.02 0.83
C GLY A 22 -20.28 5.00 1.94
N PRO A 23 -19.34 4.57 2.81
CA PRO A 23 -18.84 5.41 3.89
C PRO A 23 -18.09 6.63 3.37
N SER A 24 -18.19 7.74 4.09
CA SER A 24 -17.47 8.98 3.80
C SER A 24 -16.04 8.91 4.35
N TYR A 25 -15.14 9.67 3.73
CA TYR A 25 -13.77 9.83 4.20
C TYR A 25 -13.34 11.31 4.14
N THR A 26 -12.31 11.68 4.90
CA THR A 26 -11.77 13.02 4.90
C THR A 26 -10.77 13.23 3.75
N PHE A 27 -9.91 12.25 3.51
CA PHE A 27 -8.94 12.24 2.42
C PHE A 27 -8.65 10.79 1.98
N GLN A 28 -7.98 10.63 0.83
CA GLN A 28 -7.63 9.29 0.36
C GLN A 28 -6.13 9.16 0.06
N ARG A 29 -5.67 7.91 0.07
CA ARG A 29 -4.35 7.49 -0.40
C ARG A 29 -4.52 6.34 -1.39
N MET A 30 -3.76 6.38 -2.47
CA MET A 30 -3.72 5.32 -3.46
C MET A 30 -2.34 4.69 -3.43
N TRP A 31 -2.28 3.42 -3.06
CA TRP A 31 -1.04 2.68 -2.93
C TRP A 31 -0.94 1.57 -3.97
N VAL A 32 0.10 1.63 -4.77
CA VAL A 32 0.51 0.56 -5.67
C VAL A 32 1.72 -0.09 -5.05
N THR A 33 1.57 -1.30 -4.51
CA THR A 33 2.71 -2.07 -4.01
C THR A 33 3.45 -2.69 -5.19
N SER A 34 4.75 -2.87 -5.07
CA SER A 34 5.53 -3.49 -6.14
C SER A 34 6.79 -4.15 -5.61
N ASP A 35 7.15 -5.25 -6.24
CA ASP A 35 8.41 -5.94 -6.03
C ASP A 35 9.27 -5.85 -7.30
N MET A 36 10.61 -5.84 -7.13
CA MET A 36 11.55 -5.70 -8.22
C MET A 36 12.77 -6.59 -8.01
N ASP A 37 13.07 -7.42 -8.99
CA ASP A 37 14.34 -8.12 -9.10
C ASP A 37 15.31 -7.27 -9.96
N LYS A 38 16.02 -6.35 -9.31
CA LYS A 38 16.87 -5.39 -10.00
C LYS A 38 18.01 -6.08 -10.77
N PRO A 39 18.84 -6.92 -10.14
CA PRO A 39 20.03 -7.43 -10.83
C PRO A 39 19.72 -8.41 -11.95
N ARG A 40 18.59 -9.12 -11.92
CA ARG A 40 18.26 -10.12 -12.92
C ARG A 40 17.28 -9.61 -13.98
N TRP A 41 16.31 -8.82 -13.57
CA TRP A 41 15.22 -8.42 -14.45
C TRP A 41 15.36 -6.98 -14.95
N ASN A 42 15.56 -6.03 -14.06
CA ASN A 42 15.59 -4.62 -14.45
C ASN A 42 16.89 -4.25 -15.16
N ASP A 43 18.04 -4.69 -14.63
CA ASP A 43 19.34 -4.39 -15.26
C ASP A 43 19.45 -5.09 -16.62
N VAL A 44 18.98 -6.37 -16.71
CA VAL A 44 18.99 -7.09 -17.98
C VAL A 44 17.99 -6.49 -18.98
N ALA A 45 16.82 -6.05 -18.55
CA ALA A 45 15.87 -5.37 -19.42
C ALA A 45 16.45 -4.07 -19.99
N GLY A 46 17.23 -3.33 -19.19
CA GLY A 46 17.93 -2.11 -19.61
C GLY A 46 19.06 -2.36 -20.61
N THR A 47 19.67 -3.54 -20.59
CA THR A 47 20.80 -3.90 -21.47
C THR A 47 20.37 -4.71 -22.71
N GLY A 48 19.09 -5.07 -22.83
CA GLY A 48 18.55 -5.85 -23.95
C GLY A 48 18.80 -7.35 -23.88
N GLY A 49 19.10 -7.88 -22.69
CA GLY A 49 19.28 -9.31 -22.45
C GLY A 49 17.96 -10.08 -22.29
N THR A 50 18.09 -11.35 -21.91
CA THR A 50 16.95 -12.25 -21.60
C THR A 50 17.05 -12.76 -20.17
N VAL A 51 15.89 -12.99 -19.53
CA VAL A 51 15.79 -13.59 -18.21
C VAL A 51 14.79 -14.75 -18.22
N SER A 52 15.03 -15.74 -17.38
CA SER A 52 14.06 -16.82 -17.15
C SER A 52 13.05 -16.40 -16.09
N THR A 53 11.76 -16.63 -16.33
CA THR A 53 10.69 -16.37 -15.36
C THR A 53 10.88 -17.14 -14.05
N GLY A 54 11.49 -18.33 -14.10
CA GLY A 54 11.79 -19.13 -12.91
C GLY A 54 12.91 -18.58 -12.02
N THR A 55 13.61 -17.51 -12.44
CA THR A 55 14.70 -16.91 -11.67
C THR A 55 14.31 -15.61 -10.96
N TYR A 56 13.02 -15.22 -10.98
CA TYR A 56 12.56 -14.01 -10.32
C TYR A 56 12.75 -14.09 -8.80
N LYS A 57 13.62 -13.23 -8.28
CA LYS A 57 13.93 -13.12 -6.85
C LYS A 57 14.04 -11.64 -6.48
N PRO A 58 12.92 -10.98 -6.16
CA PRO A 58 12.92 -9.55 -5.88
C PRO A 58 13.77 -9.24 -4.66
N ASN A 59 14.45 -8.12 -4.75
CA ASN A 59 15.28 -7.56 -3.70
C ASN A 59 14.93 -6.10 -3.37
N TYR A 60 13.92 -5.54 -4.03
CA TYR A 60 13.30 -4.26 -3.70
C TYR A 60 11.79 -4.43 -3.57
N PHE A 61 11.23 -3.84 -2.52
CA PHE A 61 9.80 -3.85 -2.21
C PHE A 61 9.37 -2.42 -1.92
N MET A 62 8.31 -1.95 -2.56
CA MET A 62 8.00 -0.54 -2.64
C MET A 62 6.49 -0.26 -2.52
N ILE A 63 6.17 0.97 -2.13
CA ILE A 63 4.83 1.57 -2.22
C ILE A 63 4.96 2.77 -3.17
N ASN A 64 4.19 2.80 -4.25
CA ASN A 64 4.25 3.84 -5.28
C ASN A 64 5.67 4.07 -5.83
N GLY A 65 6.45 3.00 -5.96
CA GLY A 65 7.83 3.05 -6.47
C GLY A 65 8.87 3.57 -5.47
N LEU A 66 8.47 3.84 -4.23
CA LEU A 66 9.33 4.33 -3.16
C LEU A 66 9.45 3.31 -2.03
N GLY A 67 10.60 3.25 -1.38
CA GLY A 67 10.84 2.44 -0.19
C GLY A 67 11.59 3.24 0.87
N GLY A 68 11.66 2.69 2.09
CA GLY A 68 12.43 3.26 3.19
C GLY A 68 12.11 4.73 3.48
N PHE A 69 13.16 5.50 3.70
CA PHE A 69 13.04 6.93 4.05
C PHE A 69 12.36 7.78 2.98
N ASP A 70 12.54 7.46 1.70
CA ASP A 70 11.88 8.19 0.60
C ASP A 70 10.36 8.00 0.67
N SER A 71 9.90 6.79 0.96
CA SER A 71 8.48 6.50 1.16
C SER A 71 7.94 7.16 2.44
N MET A 72 8.69 7.14 3.53
CA MET A 72 8.33 7.78 4.80
C MET A 72 8.28 9.31 4.71
N ALA A 73 9.02 9.90 3.78
CA ALA A 73 9.06 11.35 3.53
C ALA A 73 8.05 11.80 2.47
N ALA A 74 7.40 10.89 1.73
CA ALA A 74 6.44 11.19 0.66
C ALA A 74 5.09 11.63 1.22
N LEU A 75 5.05 12.85 1.79
CA LEU A 75 3.88 13.44 2.44
C LEU A 75 2.70 13.55 1.46
N GLY A 76 1.53 13.11 1.92
CA GLY A 76 0.31 13.15 1.13
C GLY A 76 0.25 12.15 -0.04
N VAL A 77 1.32 11.41 -0.30
CA VAL A 77 1.40 10.37 -1.33
C VAL A 77 1.41 8.99 -0.67
N ASN A 78 2.50 8.64 0.00
CA ASN A 78 2.60 7.37 0.73
C ASN A 78 2.18 7.51 2.19
N THR A 79 2.47 8.64 2.84
CA THR A 79 2.15 8.85 4.26
C THR A 79 0.65 9.09 4.48
N ILE A 80 0.18 8.67 5.64
CA ILE A 80 -1.16 8.99 6.15
C ILE A 80 -1.01 10.17 7.11
N ASP A 81 -1.30 11.38 6.63
CA ASP A 81 -1.12 12.62 7.40
C ASP A 81 -2.47 13.24 7.69
N GLY A 82 -2.80 13.48 8.95
CA GLY A 82 -4.07 14.10 9.31
C GLY A 82 -4.17 14.46 10.80
N ASN A 83 -5.37 14.87 11.17
CA ASN A 83 -5.70 15.22 12.55
C ASN A 83 -6.56 14.12 13.19
N VAL A 84 -6.53 14.06 14.53
CA VAL A 84 -7.44 13.18 15.29
C VAL A 84 -8.89 13.43 14.88
N GLY A 85 -9.65 12.35 14.70
CA GLY A 85 -11.06 12.37 14.25
C GLY A 85 -11.24 12.34 12.73
N GLN A 86 -10.18 12.48 11.94
CA GLN A 86 -10.25 12.30 10.49
C GLN A 86 -10.21 10.82 10.09
N THR A 87 -10.71 10.55 8.89
CA THR A 87 -10.64 9.22 8.27
C THR A 87 -9.92 9.28 6.94
N ALA A 88 -9.05 8.32 6.70
CA ALA A 88 -8.35 8.15 5.43
C ALA A 88 -8.92 6.93 4.68
N LEU A 89 -9.31 7.09 3.43
CA LEU A 89 -9.59 5.96 2.56
C LEU A 89 -8.29 5.54 1.88
N ILE A 90 -7.80 4.34 2.21
CA ILE A 90 -6.59 3.79 1.61
C ILE A 90 -7.02 2.74 0.59
N ARG A 91 -6.70 2.99 -0.67
CA ARG A 91 -6.94 2.05 -1.77
C ARG A 91 -5.62 1.41 -2.16
N VAL A 92 -5.57 0.09 -2.07
CA VAL A 92 -4.35 -0.68 -2.36
C VAL A 92 -4.56 -1.56 -3.57
N VAL A 93 -3.58 -1.59 -4.47
CA VAL A 93 -3.44 -2.60 -5.51
C VAL A 93 -2.06 -3.23 -5.43
N ASN A 94 -2.01 -4.54 -5.56
CA ASN A 94 -0.77 -5.30 -5.59
C ASN A 94 -0.56 -5.94 -6.97
N PRO A 95 0.08 -5.27 -7.93
CA PRO A 95 0.41 -5.85 -9.22
C PRO A 95 1.67 -6.73 -9.19
N GLY A 96 2.29 -6.88 -8.01
CA GLY A 96 3.51 -7.68 -7.81
C GLY A 96 3.26 -9.19 -7.81
N GLN A 97 4.33 -9.92 -7.55
CA GLN A 97 4.32 -11.39 -7.54
C GLN A 97 4.20 -11.97 -6.13
N PHE A 98 4.31 -11.16 -5.10
CA PHE A 98 4.28 -11.56 -3.69
C PHE A 98 3.13 -10.90 -2.95
N SER A 99 2.61 -11.59 -1.93
CA SER A 99 1.60 -11.01 -1.03
C SER A 99 2.21 -9.94 -0.13
N TYR A 100 1.50 -8.84 0.07
CA TYR A 100 1.87 -7.76 0.97
C TYR A 100 0.98 -7.78 2.21
N SER A 101 1.53 -8.13 3.35
CA SER A 101 0.85 -8.04 4.65
C SER A 101 1.12 -6.67 5.25
N LEU A 102 0.26 -5.70 4.95
CA LEU A 102 0.38 -4.33 5.44
C LEU A 102 -0.02 -4.28 6.92
N HIS A 103 0.90 -3.85 7.78
CA HIS A 103 0.68 -3.69 9.22
C HIS A 103 0.76 -2.22 9.63
N PHE A 104 -0.29 -1.76 10.31
CA PHE A 104 -0.47 -0.38 10.76
C PHE A 104 -0.31 -0.31 12.27
N HIS A 105 0.58 0.55 12.74
CA HIS A 105 0.78 0.72 14.18
C HIS A 105 -0.23 1.71 14.78
N CYS A 106 -0.75 1.37 15.95
CA CYS A 106 -1.56 2.19 16.85
C CYS A 106 -2.93 2.64 16.37
N ASN A 107 -3.10 2.95 15.10
CA ASN A 107 -4.39 3.30 14.52
C ASN A 107 -4.89 2.14 13.66
N HIS A 108 -6.20 1.96 13.58
CA HIS A 108 -6.83 0.78 12.98
C HIS A 108 -7.73 1.17 11.80
N PHE A 109 -8.15 0.17 11.04
CA PHE A 109 -9.00 0.35 9.87
C PHE A 109 -10.12 -0.68 9.80
N ASP A 110 -11.16 -0.36 9.04
CA ASP A 110 -12.16 -1.30 8.58
C ASP A 110 -11.85 -1.72 7.14
N LEU A 111 -11.83 -3.02 6.87
CA LEU A 111 -11.65 -3.55 5.53
C LEU A 111 -13.01 -3.50 4.79
N LEU A 112 -13.12 -2.57 3.84
CA LEU A 112 -14.38 -2.30 3.13
C LEU A 112 -14.59 -3.20 1.92
N THR A 113 -13.54 -3.39 1.12
CA THR A 113 -13.61 -4.20 -0.12
C THR A 113 -12.39 -5.10 -0.26
N VAL A 114 -12.59 -6.23 -0.93
CA VAL A 114 -11.52 -7.12 -1.40
C VAL A 114 -11.80 -7.42 -2.87
N ASN A 115 -10.82 -7.18 -3.75
CA ASN A 115 -10.93 -7.38 -5.19
C ASN A 115 -12.18 -6.72 -5.82
N GLY A 116 -12.49 -5.51 -5.34
CA GLY A 116 -13.65 -4.75 -5.79
C GLY A 116 -15.00 -5.23 -5.25
N VAL A 117 -15.02 -6.28 -4.44
CA VAL A 117 -16.24 -6.81 -3.82
C VAL A 117 -16.41 -6.23 -2.42
N GLN A 118 -17.54 -5.56 -2.20
CA GLN A 118 -17.89 -5.02 -0.87
C GLN A 118 -18.04 -6.17 0.13
N GLN A 119 -17.51 -5.98 1.32
CA GLN A 119 -17.75 -6.91 2.42
C GLN A 119 -19.15 -6.65 3.00
N SER A 120 -19.96 -7.70 3.08
CA SER A 120 -21.33 -7.63 3.62
C SER A 120 -21.36 -7.29 5.11
N SER A 121 -20.30 -7.64 5.81
CA SER A 121 -19.99 -7.17 7.16
C SER A 121 -18.49 -6.79 7.12
N PRO A 122 -18.17 -5.50 7.14
CA PRO A 122 -16.77 -5.06 7.14
C PRO A 122 -16.01 -5.72 8.29
N TYR A 123 -14.81 -6.20 7.99
CA TYR A 123 -13.91 -6.59 9.08
C TYR A 123 -13.43 -5.31 9.75
N GLU A 124 -13.82 -5.13 11.00
CA GLU A 124 -13.64 -3.89 11.76
C GLU A 124 -12.41 -3.95 12.65
N ASN A 125 -11.81 -2.79 12.86
CA ASN A 125 -10.74 -2.58 13.83
C ASN A 125 -9.52 -3.48 13.62
N LEU A 126 -9.12 -3.64 12.36
CA LEU A 126 -7.94 -4.41 11.98
C LEU A 126 -6.67 -3.53 12.01
N ASP A 127 -5.54 -4.17 12.25
CA ASP A 127 -4.20 -3.58 12.15
C ASP A 127 -3.35 -4.20 11.03
N VAL A 128 -3.80 -5.35 10.49
CA VAL A 128 -3.12 -6.06 9.40
C VAL A 128 -4.09 -6.43 8.29
N VAL A 129 -3.66 -6.23 7.03
CA VAL A 129 -4.35 -6.76 5.85
C VAL A 129 -3.36 -7.39 4.89
N ASN A 130 -3.70 -8.58 4.38
CA ASN A 130 -2.90 -9.26 3.36
C ASN A 130 -3.47 -8.99 1.97
N ILE A 131 -2.66 -8.41 1.08
CA ILE A 131 -3.02 -8.14 -0.32
C ILE A 131 -2.27 -9.16 -1.19
N PRO A 132 -2.94 -10.18 -1.71
CA PRO A 132 -2.30 -11.19 -2.56
C PRO A 132 -1.87 -10.60 -3.91
N PRO A 133 -1.02 -11.30 -4.69
CA PRO A 133 -0.72 -10.93 -6.06
C PRO A 133 -1.98 -10.66 -6.87
N LEU A 134 -2.01 -9.55 -7.63
CA LEU A 134 -3.15 -9.05 -8.41
C LEU A 134 -4.38 -8.68 -7.56
N GLY A 135 -4.24 -8.67 -6.24
CA GLY A 135 -5.30 -8.30 -5.31
C GLY A 135 -5.47 -6.79 -5.14
N THR A 136 -6.67 -6.39 -4.71
CA THR A 136 -6.99 -5.03 -4.32
C THR A 136 -7.76 -5.01 -3.00
N ALA A 137 -7.63 -3.91 -2.25
CA ALA A 137 -8.44 -3.66 -1.06
C ALA A 137 -8.71 -2.16 -0.87
N ASP A 138 -9.86 -1.85 -0.30
CA ASP A 138 -10.18 -0.52 0.23
C ASP A 138 -10.28 -0.61 1.75
N LEU A 139 -9.54 0.25 2.45
CA LEU A 139 -9.45 0.33 3.89
C LEU A 139 -9.95 1.69 4.36
N LEU A 140 -10.87 1.75 5.31
CA LEU A 140 -11.24 2.99 5.98
C LEU A 140 -10.45 3.09 7.28
N PHE A 141 -9.43 3.92 7.27
CA PHE A 141 -8.47 4.07 8.36
C PHE A 141 -8.85 5.23 9.27
N TYR A 142 -8.85 4.99 10.59
CA TYR A 142 -9.27 5.95 11.59
C TYR A 142 -8.07 6.58 12.30
N LEU A 143 -7.96 7.90 12.25
CA LEU A 143 -6.91 8.66 12.94
C LEU A 143 -7.39 8.98 14.35
N ASN A 144 -7.22 8.05 15.28
CA ASN A 144 -7.73 8.15 16.65
C ASN A 144 -6.65 8.46 17.68
N GLN A 145 -5.40 8.06 17.41
CA GLN A 145 -4.29 8.24 18.33
C GLN A 145 -3.28 9.23 17.74
N PRO A 146 -3.00 10.36 18.42
CA PRO A 146 -2.00 11.31 17.96
C PRO A 146 -0.59 10.73 18.11
N GLY A 147 0.30 11.06 17.16
CA GLY A 147 1.69 10.62 17.14
C GLY A 147 2.18 10.25 15.74
N ASP A 148 3.44 9.86 15.67
CA ASP A 148 4.10 9.38 14.46
C ASP A 148 4.34 7.87 14.59
N TYR A 149 3.74 7.08 13.70
CA TYR A 149 3.77 5.62 13.75
C TYR A 149 4.23 5.05 12.39
N PRO A 150 4.99 3.96 12.38
CA PRO A 150 5.28 3.28 11.13
C PRO A 150 4.06 2.50 10.62
N MET A 151 3.96 2.38 9.30
CA MET A 151 3.25 1.32 8.60
C MET A 151 4.28 0.57 7.76
N HIS A 152 4.32 -0.74 7.85
CA HIS A 152 5.27 -1.56 7.10
C HIS A 152 4.66 -2.89 6.66
N VAL A 153 5.29 -3.55 5.71
CA VAL A 153 4.91 -4.91 5.34
C VAL A 153 5.46 -5.89 6.37
N HIS A 154 4.59 -6.65 7.03
CA HIS A 154 4.97 -7.60 8.09
C HIS A 154 5.55 -8.91 7.52
N THR A 155 6.56 -8.76 6.66
CA THR A 155 7.36 -9.84 6.07
C THR A 155 8.81 -9.34 6.04
N ALA A 156 9.67 -9.90 6.86
CA ALA A 156 11.04 -9.40 7.12
C ALA A 156 11.85 -9.09 5.85
N GLN A 157 11.72 -9.92 4.81
CA GLN A 157 12.38 -9.68 3.53
C GLN A 157 11.88 -8.38 2.87
N MET A 158 10.59 -8.06 2.97
CA MET A 158 9.95 -6.91 2.31
C MET A 158 10.15 -5.60 3.08
N GLU A 159 10.61 -5.67 4.33
CA GLU A 159 11.08 -4.51 5.08
C GLU A 159 12.45 -4.03 4.62
N THR A 160 13.10 -4.77 3.70
CA THR A 160 14.43 -4.47 3.20
C THR A 160 14.42 -4.03 1.75
N ALA A 161 15.44 -3.24 1.35
CA ALA A 161 15.82 -3.07 -0.04
C ALA A 161 17.26 -3.53 -0.19
N ASN A 162 17.49 -4.49 -1.08
CA ASN A 162 18.77 -5.13 -1.29
C ASN A 162 19.44 -5.62 0.03
N GLY A 163 18.63 -6.15 0.95
CA GLY A 163 19.06 -6.63 2.26
C GLY A 163 19.27 -5.57 3.34
N VAL A 164 19.08 -4.29 3.03
CA VAL A 164 19.23 -3.20 4.01
C VAL A 164 17.89 -2.96 4.70
N TYR A 165 17.85 -3.17 6.02
CA TYR A 165 16.65 -3.01 6.83
C TYR A 165 16.15 -1.57 6.86
N LEU A 166 14.87 -1.47 6.91
CA LEU A 166 13.93 -0.38 6.84
C LEU A 166 14.00 0.42 5.53
N ASN A 167 14.58 -0.16 4.47
CA ASN A 167 14.57 0.45 3.13
C ASN A 167 13.54 -0.19 2.18
N GLY A 168 12.69 -1.10 2.67
CA GLY A 168 11.64 -1.77 1.88
C GLY A 168 10.31 -1.04 1.86
N ALA A 169 9.22 -1.81 1.79
CA ALA A 169 7.85 -1.29 1.76
C ALA A 169 7.40 -0.83 3.15
N VAL A 170 7.68 0.41 3.45
CA VAL A 170 7.39 1.10 4.72
C VAL A 170 6.90 2.51 4.42
N THR A 171 6.05 3.06 5.29
CA THR A 171 5.69 4.49 5.29
C THR A 171 5.33 4.95 6.70
N MET A 172 4.83 6.19 6.85
CA MET A 172 4.48 6.78 8.14
C MET A 172 3.00 7.14 8.23
N ILE A 173 2.47 6.97 9.43
CA ILE A 173 1.19 7.50 9.89
C ILE A 173 1.52 8.68 10.80
N LYS A 174 1.02 9.86 10.49
CA LYS A 174 1.27 11.10 11.24
C LYS A 174 -0.05 11.72 11.64
N VAL A 175 -0.38 11.61 12.93
CA VAL A 175 -1.66 12.09 13.49
C VAL A 175 -1.38 13.24 14.46
N LYS A 176 -2.02 14.39 14.23
CA LYS A 176 -1.86 15.62 15.02
C LYS A 176 -3.10 15.93 15.84
#